data_44fb272454709cb5362fcf961fc37e47
#
_entry.id   44fb272454709cb5362fcf961fc37e47
#
_cell.length_a   1.000
_cell.length_b   1.000
_cell.length_c   1.000
_cell.angle_alpha   90.00
_cell.angle_beta   90.00
_cell.angle_gamma   90.00
#
_symmetry.space_group_name_H-M   'P 1'
#
loop_
_entity.id
_entity.type
_entity.pdbx_description
1 polymer ?
#
loop_
_entity_poly.entity_id
_entity_poly.type
_entity_poly.pdbx_seq_one_letter_code
_entity_poly.pdbx_strand_id
1 'polypeptide(L)'
;MNTAPLQGIKVVDFTEVQSGPSCTQMLAWLGADVIKIERPGVGDATRKELQFNPDLPSYYYLQLNSNKKSLTLDAKTPDGKEVLTKLIQSADIFVENLHPGAMDKLGFSWEVVHKLNPKCIYGTIKGFPLSSKYANLKAYEPVAQVTAAAASTTGWFEGEYNIPTQSGAALGDSNTGMHLLIGLLAALAQREKTGEGCYVYQSMHNACLNLCRIKTRDQLTLDKIGYLTQFPQYPDGKFGDCVPRSGNTEGGGVLGWTYKCKPAGGYDTELNANNFVYIILQRGAKDFELACKAMGFEDWLTNPDFNTADARDKHKQAIYQRIGQWTADKTKYEVTDILGKAGVPVGPVLSTKEVMTDESLYDGNTLVKINQGGEIGEYVTVGCPFTMSNYQPTYGPAPELGADTDEVLTSLGYSADQIKAMAANGTTAPMPKPAAK
;
A
#
# COMPACT_ATOMS: atom_id res chain seq x y z
N MET A 1 -30.84 7.03 4.89
CA MET A 1 -29.87 6.58 5.89
C MET A 1 -28.68 5.99 5.14
N ASN A 2 -27.48 6.49 5.39
CA ASN A 2 -26.26 5.99 4.75
C ASN A 2 -25.83 4.71 5.48
N THR A 3 -26.32 3.55 5.04
CA THR A 3 -25.94 2.27 5.63
C THR A 3 -24.53 1.92 5.16
N ALA A 4 -23.62 1.66 6.09
CA ALA A 4 -22.26 1.27 5.74
C ALA A 4 -22.26 -0.07 4.98
N PRO A 5 -21.43 -0.22 3.92
CA PRO A 5 -21.42 -1.42 3.07
C PRO A 5 -21.23 -2.73 3.83
N LEU A 6 -20.43 -2.72 4.90
CA LEU A 6 -20.14 -3.88 5.74
C LEU A 6 -20.76 -3.80 7.14
N GLN A 7 -21.83 -3.00 7.30
CA GLN A 7 -22.52 -2.92 8.58
C GLN A 7 -23.03 -4.30 9.01
N GLY A 8 -22.72 -4.70 10.23
CA GLY A 8 -23.06 -5.99 10.81
C GLY A 8 -22.08 -7.12 10.51
N ILE A 9 -21.06 -6.89 9.68
CA ILE A 9 -19.97 -7.84 9.45
C ILE A 9 -18.97 -7.76 10.62
N LYS A 10 -18.68 -8.90 11.24
CA LYS A 10 -17.74 -9.04 12.35
C LYS A 10 -16.40 -9.59 11.84
N VAL A 11 -15.34 -8.88 12.13
CA VAL A 11 -13.97 -9.25 11.73
C VAL A 11 -13.10 -9.47 12.95
N VAL A 12 -12.49 -10.64 13.03
CA VAL A 12 -11.44 -10.94 14.00
C VAL A 12 -10.10 -10.71 13.30
N ASP A 13 -9.41 -9.68 13.73
CA ASP A 13 -8.13 -9.23 13.18
C ASP A 13 -6.97 -9.75 14.02
N PHE A 14 -6.36 -10.85 13.60
CA PHE A 14 -5.18 -11.45 14.23
C PHE A 14 -3.90 -11.11 13.44
N THR A 15 -3.83 -9.88 12.96
CA THR A 15 -2.72 -9.41 12.12
C THR A 15 -1.79 -8.45 12.87
N GLU A 16 -0.55 -8.35 12.41
CA GLU A 16 0.48 -7.47 12.96
C GLU A 16 1.17 -6.67 11.85
N VAL A 17 1.82 -5.58 12.20
CA VAL A 17 2.64 -4.69 11.37
C VAL A 17 1.80 -3.98 10.30
N GLN A 18 1.94 -4.30 9.01
CA GLN A 18 1.37 -3.46 7.97
C GLN A 18 0.43 -4.19 7.00
N SER A 19 0.84 -5.33 6.44
CA SER A 19 0.09 -5.96 5.34
C SER A 19 -1.34 -6.38 5.74
N GLY A 20 -1.48 -7.07 6.87
CA GLY A 20 -2.79 -7.44 7.41
C GLY A 20 -3.59 -6.26 7.93
N PRO A 21 -3.01 -5.41 8.81
CA PRO A 21 -3.69 -4.22 9.31
C PRO A 21 -4.20 -3.26 8.23
N SER A 22 -3.50 -3.12 7.09
CA SER A 22 -3.99 -2.34 5.94
C SER A 22 -5.30 -2.91 5.37
N CYS A 23 -5.44 -4.23 5.31
CA CYS A 23 -6.66 -4.89 4.87
C CYS A 23 -7.81 -4.66 5.86
N THR A 24 -7.57 -4.94 7.14
CA THR A 24 -8.60 -4.92 8.18
C THR A 24 -9.03 -3.48 8.53
N GLN A 25 -8.15 -2.49 8.36
CA GLN A 25 -8.53 -1.08 8.45
C GLN A 25 -9.54 -0.69 7.36
N MET A 26 -9.34 -1.13 6.13
CA MET A 26 -10.29 -0.87 5.04
C MET A 26 -11.65 -1.52 5.33
N LEU A 27 -11.67 -2.72 5.93
CA LEU A 27 -12.92 -3.34 6.37
C LEU A 27 -13.62 -2.49 7.45
N ALA A 28 -12.85 -1.94 8.41
CA ALA A 28 -13.38 -1.05 9.45
C ALA A 28 -13.93 0.26 8.84
N TRP A 29 -13.24 0.87 7.90
CA TRP A 29 -13.72 2.07 7.20
C TRP A 29 -14.96 1.82 6.34
N LEU A 30 -15.16 0.60 5.89
CA LEU A 30 -16.38 0.18 5.20
C LEU A 30 -17.52 -0.21 6.17
N GLY A 31 -17.31 -0.09 7.48
CA GLY A 31 -18.32 -0.24 8.52
C GLY A 31 -18.39 -1.62 9.17
N ALA A 32 -17.40 -2.48 8.96
CA ALA A 32 -17.30 -3.73 9.71
C ALA A 32 -16.90 -3.48 11.17
N ASP A 33 -17.37 -4.32 12.10
CA ASP A 33 -16.92 -4.36 13.50
C ASP A 33 -15.63 -5.19 13.57
N VAL A 34 -14.48 -4.49 13.66
CA VAL A 34 -13.15 -5.10 13.60
C VAL A 34 -12.54 -5.16 15.00
N ILE A 35 -12.33 -6.37 15.51
CA ILE A 35 -11.67 -6.63 16.78
C ILE A 35 -10.24 -7.08 16.50
N LYS A 36 -9.27 -6.19 16.77
CA LYS A 36 -7.84 -6.49 16.69
C LYS A 36 -7.38 -7.20 17.94
N ILE A 37 -6.82 -8.39 17.76
CA ILE A 37 -6.23 -9.16 18.87
C ILE A 37 -4.75 -8.79 18.98
N GLU A 38 -4.35 -8.39 20.18
CA GLU A 38 -3.00 -7.96 20.48
C GLU A 38 -2.41 -8.71 21.68
N ARG A 39 -1.08 -8.86 21.68
CA ARG A 39 -0.40 -9.52 22.81
C ARG A 39 -0.48 -8.68 24.08
N PRO A 40 -0.85 -9.28 25.23
CA PRO A 40 -0.87 -8.57 26.52
C PRO A 40 0.47 -7.90 26.81
N GLY A 41 0.43 -6.65 27.27
CA GLY A 41 1.58 -5.86 27.70
C GLY A 41 2.52 -5.39 26.58
N VAL A 42 2.38 -5.90 25.36
CA VAL A 42 3.26 -5.58 24.23
C VAL A 42 2.50 -4.89 23.10
N GLY A 43 1.37 -5.46 22.67
CA GLY A 43 0.60 -5.02 21.51
C GLY A 43 1.25 -5.36 20.18
N ASP A 44 0.75 -4.71 19.14
CA ASP A 44 1.36 -4.72 17.81
C ASP A 44 2.71 -4.00 17.84
N ALA A 45 3.72 -4.53 17.13
CA ALA A 45 5.06 -3.95 17.08
C ALA A 45 5.06 -2.48 16.62
N THR A 46 4.13 -2.12 15.73
CA THR A 46 3.99 -0.76 15.20
C THR A 46 3.61 0.27 16.25
N ARG A 47 3.10 -0.13 17.41
CA ARG A 47 2.85 0.81 18.51
C ARG A 47 4.10 1.52 19.00
N LYS A 48 5.26 0.83 18.92
CA LYS A 48 6.55 1.32 19.43
C LYS A 48 7.56 1.65 18.33
N GLU A 49 7.30 1.26 17.11
CA GLU A 49 8.21 1.50 16.01
C GLU A 49 8.11 2.95 15.54
N LEU A 50 9.26 3.65 15.42
CA LEU A 50 9.34 5.06 15.00
C LEU A 50 8.51 6.03 15.86
N GLN A 51 8.42 5.80 17.18
CA GLN A 51 7.76 6.71 18.10
C GLN A 51 8.47 8.07 18.14
N PHE A 52 7.70 9.16 18.11
CA PHE A 52 8.20 10.51 18.37
C PHE A 52 8.22 10.83 19.88
N ASN A 53 7.42 10.11 20.67
CA ASN A 53 7.37 10.16 22.12
C ASN A 53 7.22 8.72 22.65
N PRO A 54 8.10 8.24 23.55
CA PRO A 54 8.08 6.86 24.05
C PRO A 54 6.83 6.49 24.85
N ASP A 55 6.09 7.48 25.36
CA ASP A 55 4.88 7.30 26.15
C ASP A 55 3.60 7.24 25.28
N LEU A 56 3.71 7.51 23.97
CA LEU A 56 2.60 7.55 23.03
C LEU A 56 2.75 6.48 21.93
N PRO A 57 1.63 6.00 21.37
CA PRO A 57 1.71 5.11 20.22
C PRO A 57 2.27 5.84 19.00
N SER A 58 3.03 5.12 18.19
CA SER A 58 3.58 5.63 16.92
C SER A 58 2.48 5.98 15.92
N TYR A 59 2.71 7.00 15.10
CA TYR A 59 1.86 7.26 13.93
C TYR A 59 1.76 6.06 12.98
N TYR A 60 2.75 5.18 12.96
CA TYR A 60 2.70 3.94 12.19
C TYR A 60 1.54 3.04 12.64
N TYR A 61 1.34 2.88 13.95
CA TYR A 61 0.17 2.17 14.47
C TYR A 61 -1.14 2.90 14.19
N LEU A 62 -1.18 4.20 14.44
CA LEU A 62 -2.40 5.01 14.32
C LEU A 62 -2.96 5.00 12.90
N GLN A 63 -2.09 5.11 11.89
CA GLN A 63 -2.46 5.13 10.47
C GLN A 63 -3.05 3.81 9.96
N LEU A 64 -2.80 2.71 10.65
CA LEU A 64 -3.21 1.36 10.20
C LEU A 64 -4.36 0.76 11.04
N ASN A 65 -4.74 1.42 12.13
CA ASN A 65 -5.67 0.80 13.09
C ASN A 65 -6.83 1.72 13.52
N SER A 66 -7.05 2.84 12.85
CA SER A 66 -8.23 3.68 13.09
C SER A 66 -9.53 2.87 12.89
N ASN A 67 -10.56 3.18 13.65
CA ASN A 67 -11.88 2.53 13.65
C ASN A 67 -11.91 1.07 14.11
N LYS A 68 -10.82 0.52 14.64
CA LYS A 68 -10.81 -0.85 15.20
C LYS A 68 -11.06 -0.83 16.70
N LYS A 69 -11.41 -1.99 17.25
CA LYS A 69 -11.37 -2.29 18.68
C LYS A 69 -10.09 -3.04 19.02
N SER A 70 -9.52 -2.83 20.21
CA SER A 70 -8.35 -3.56 20.71
C SER A 70 -8.71 -4.51 21.82
N LEU A 71 -8.49 -5.80 21.61
CA LEU A 71 -8.56 -6.86 22.61
C LEU A 71 -7.15 -7.37 22.89
N THR A 72 -6.68 -7.24 24.14
CA THR A 72 -5.45 -7.95 24.55
C THR A 72 -5.77 -9.40 24.87
N LEU A 73 -5.03 -10.34 24.27
CA LEU A 73 -5.26 -11.78 24.43
C LEU A 73 -3.99 -12.59 24.19
N ASP A 74 -3.58 -13.40 25.17
CA ASP A 74 -2.62 -14.49 24.94
C ASP A 74 -3.35 -15.77 24.51
N ALA A 75 -3.46 -15.96 23.20
CA ALA A 75 -4.11 -17.14 22.62
C ALA A 75 -3.38 -18.47 22.90
N LYS A 76 -2.26 -18.49 23.62
CA LYS A 76 -1.57 -19.72 24.04
C LYS A 76 -2.13 -20.27 25.34
N THR A 77 -2.74 -19.44 26.18
CA THR A 77 -3.35 -19.88 27.44
C THR A 77 -4.65 -20.66 27.16
N PRO A 78 -5.10 -21.55 28.08
CA PRO A 78 -6.40 -22.21 27.93
C PRO A 78 -7.57 -21.23 27.78
N ASP A 79 -7.65 -20.21 28.66
CA ASP A 79 -8.69 -19.19 28.61
C ASP A 79 -8.61 -18.39 27.30
N GLY A 80 -7.40 -18.04 26.85
CA GLY A 80 -7.20 -17.31 25.59
C GLY A 80 -7.63 -18.11 24.37
N LYS A 81 -7.43 -19.41 24.36
CA LYS A 81 -7.96 -20.31 23.31
C LYS A 81 -9.48 -20.37 23.33
N GLU A 82 -10.08 -20.42 24.50
CA GLU A 82 -11.55 -20.40 24.64
C GLU A 82 -12.13 -19.09 24.11
N VAL A 83 -11.55 -17.95 24.49
CA VAL A 83 -11.95 -16.63 23.98
C VAL A 83 -11.83 -16.55 22.45
N LEU A 84 -10.69 -16.96 21.90
CA LEU A 84 -10.49 -16.95 20.44
C LEU A 84 -11.47 -17.89 19.72
N THR A 85 -11.78 -19.03 20.31
CA THR A 85 -12.80 -19.97 19.77
C THR A 85 -14.17 -19.30 19.69
N LYS A 86 -14.62 -18.63 20.76
CA LYS A 86 -15.91 -17.92 20.78
C LYS A 86 -15.94 -16.75 19.78
N LEU A 87 -14.84 -16.02 19.63
CA LEU A 87 -14.71 -14.96 18.64
C LEU A 87 -14.88 -15.52 17.24
N ILE A 88 -14.16 -16.59 16.87
CA ILE A 88 -14.24 -17.25 15.57
C ILE A 88 -15.64 -17.79 15.30
N GLN A 89 -16.30 -18.38 16.31
CA GLN A 89 -17.68 -18.90 16.17
C GLN A 89 -18.70 -17.80 15.80
N SER A 90 -18.43 -16.56 16.18
CA SER A 90 -19.30 -15.42 15.89
C SER A 90 -18.81 -14.52 14.75
N ALA A 91 -17.63 -14.79 14.19
CA ALA A 91 -17.01 -13.98 13.17
C ALA A 91 -17.55 -14.28 11.76
N ASP A 92 -17.66 -13.26 10.94
CA ASP A 92 -17.85 -13.37 9.50
C ASP A 92 -16.51 -13.58 8.78
N ILE A 93 -15.48 -12.90 9.26
CA ILE A 93 -14.13 -12.94 8.69
C ILE A 93 -13.12 -13.10 9.83
N PHE A 94 -12.17 -13.99 9.67
CA PHE A 94 -10.97 -14.12 10.48
C PHE A 94 -9.75 -13.83 9.61
N VAL A 95 -8.87 -12.90 10.01
CA VAL A 95 -7.68 -12.51 9.22
C VAL A 95 -6.42 -12.68 10.06
N GLU A 96 -5.39 -13.28 9.47
CA GLU A 96 -4.07 -13.40 10.11
C GLU A 96 -2.92 -13.19 9.08
N ASN A 97 -1.75 -12.76 9.55
CA ASN A 97 -0.55 -12.64 8.73
C ASN A 97 0.72 -13.15 9.42
N LEU A 98 0.54 -14.12 10.31
CA LEU A 98 1.64 -14.70 11.07
C LEU A 98 2.52 -15.58 10.16
N HIS A 99 3.69 -15.96 10.70
CA HIS A 99 4.59 -16.89 10.03
C HIS A 99 3.86 -18.22 9.68
N PRO A 100 4.16 -18.84 8.52
CA PRO A 100 3.57 -20.13 8.15
C PRO A 100 3.61 -21.17 9.28
N GLY A 101 2.48 -21.85 9.52
CA GLY A 101 2.31 -22.83 10.59
C GLY A 101 2.13 -22.25 12.01
N ALA A 102 2.12 -20.92 12.19
CA ALA A 102 1.91 -20.35 13.51
C ALA A 102 0.47 -20.57 14.02
N MET A 103 -0.53 -20.37 13.17
CA MET A 103 -1.93 -20.63 13.53
C MET A 103 -2.21 -22.12 13.77
N ASP A 104 -1.56 -23.02 13.01
CA ASP A 104 -1.67 -24.46 13.23
C ASP A 104 -1.14 -24.85 14.62
N LYS A 105 0.00 -24.28 15.04
CA LYS A 105 0.57 -24.50 16.38
C LYS A 105 -0.32 -23.93 17.50
N LEU A 106 -1.05 -22.85 17.24
CA LEU A 106 -2.04 -22.30 18.18
C LEU A 106 -3.31 -23.18 18.23
N GLY A 107 -3.55 -24.03 17.24
CA GLY A 107 -4.73 -24.89 17.14
C GLY A 107 -5.86 -24.28 16.32
N PHE A 108 -5.58 -23.26 15.47
CA PHE A 108 -6.55 -22.56 14.66
C PHE A 108 -6.15 -22.56 13.17
N SER A 109 -5.83 -23.78 12.64
CA SER A 109 -5.70 -23.97 11.20
C SER A 109 -7.01 -23.65 10.47
N TRP A 110 -6.96 -23.50 9.14
CA TRP A 110 -8.17 -23.31 8.34
C TRP A 110 -9.22 -24.40 8.62
N GLU A 111 -8.81 -25.67 8.66
CA GLU A 111 -9.71 -26.79 8.89
C GLU A 111 -10.41 -26.71 10.25
N VAL A 112 -9.68 -26.26 11.28
CA VAL A 112 -10.25 -26.07 12.62
C VAL A 112 -11.24 -24.89 12.61
N VAL A 113 -10.86 -23.76 12.03
CA VAL A 113 -11.73 -22.57 11.94
C VAL A 113 -12.99 -22.90 11.15
N HIS A 114 -12.88 -23.56 10.01
CA HIS A 114 -14.01 -23.96 9.19
C HIS A 114 -14.95 -24.94 9.92
N LYS A 115 -14.39 -25.84 10.72
CA LYS A 115 -15.19 -26.73 11.56
C LYS A 115 -15.93 -25.99 12.69
N LEU A 116 -15.30 -24.99 13.29
CA LEU A 116 -15.90 -24.16 14.34
C LEU A 116 -17.01 -23.25 13.79
N ASN A 117 -16.80 -22.72 12.60
CA ASN A 117 -17.73 -21.83 11.93
C ASN A 117 -17.63 -21.99 10.39
N PRO A 118 -18.47 -22.85 9.79
CA PRO A 118 -18.44 -23.10 8.34
C PRO A 118 -18.72 -21.85 7.48
N LYS A 119 -19.29 -20.79 8.06
CA LYS A 119 -19.57 -19.54 7.36
C LYS A 119 -18.42 -18.53 7.46
N CYS A 120 -17.44 -18.76 8.32
CA CYS A 120 -16.32 -17.87 8.49
C CYS A 120 -15.40 -17.88 7.26
N ILE A 121 -15.07 -16.69 6.76
CA ILE A 121 -14.08 -16.51 5.72
C ILE A 121 -12.72 -16.36 6.40
N TYR A 122 -11.78 -17.25 6.08
CA TYR A 122 -10.42 -17.19 6.63
C TYR A 122 -9.48 -16.50 5.66
N GLY A 123 -9.07 -15.27 5.96
CA GLY A 123 -8.07 -14.52 5.20
C GLY A 123 -6.66 -14.71 5.76
N THR A 124 -5.69 -14.98 4.91
CA THR A 124 -4.28 -15.05 5.34
C THR A 124 -3.34 -14.37 4.39
N ILE A 125 -2.30 -13.73 4.95
CA ILE A 125 -1.16 -13.19 4.20
C ILE A 125 0.10 -13.96 4.60
N LYS A 126 0.87 -14.37 3.58
CA LYS A 126 2.21 -14.97 3.75
C LYS A 126 3.22 -14.26 2.84
N GLY A 127 4.50 -14.46 3.07
CA GLY A 127 5.54 -13.87 2.23
C GLY A 127 5.53 -14.38 0.80
N PHE A 128 5.38 -15.71 0.63
CA PHE A 128 5.54 -16.39 -0.65
C PHE A 128 4.38 -17.36 -0.94
N PRO A 129 4.15 -17.71 -2.23
CA PRO A 129 3.19 -18.77 -2.60
C PRO A 129 3.49 -20.09 -1.89
N LEU A 130 2.46 -20.84 -1.51
CA LEU A 130 2.62 -22.16 -0.86
C LEU A 130 3.43 -23.15 -1.69
N SER A 131 3.36 -23.07 -3.02
CA SER A 131 4.12 -23.89 -3.96
C SER A 131 5.55 -23.40 -4.19
N SER A 132 5.93 -22.24 -3.66
CA SER A 132 7.27 -21.69 -3.85
C SER A 132 8.30 -22.43 -3.01
N LYS A 133 9.52 -22.58 -3.56
CA LYS A 133 10.69 -23.03 -2.77
C LYS A 133 11.01 -22.08 -1.59
N TYR A 134 10.47 -20.89 -1.59
CA TYR A 134 10.62 -19.87 -0.55
C TYR A 134 9.44 -19.84 0.44
N ALA A 135 8.47 -20.73 0.34
CA ALA A 135 7.22 -20.71 1.11
C ALA A 135 7.42 -20.52 2.63
N ASN A 136 8.49 -21.08 3.19
CA ASN A 136 8.79 -21.02 4.63
C ASN A 136 9.75 -19.89 5.03
N LEU A 137 10.16 -19.03 4.09
CA LEU A 137 11.02 -17.90 4.42
C LEU A 137 10.19 -16.74 4.98
N LYS A 138 10.81 -16.01 5.91
CA LYS A 138 10.25 -14.73 6.39
C LYS A 138 10.34 -13.69 5.28
N ALA A 139 9.29 -12.89 5.14
CA ALA A 139 9.26 -11.77 4.22
C ALA A 139 8.73 -10.52 4.91
N TYR A 140 9.29 -9.40 4.53
CA TYR A 140 8.83 -8.05 4.79
C TYR A 140 8.80 -7.29 3.47
N GLU A 141 8.33 -6.07 3.48
CA GLU A 141 8.20 -5.18 2.32
C GLU A 141 9.35 -5.29 1.29
N PRO A 142 10.66 -5.10 1.69
CA PRO A 142 11.75 -5.15 0.71
C PRO A 142 11.94 -6.53 0.10
N VAL A 143 11.74 -7.59 0.90
CA VAL A 143 11.91 -8.99 0.44
C VAL A 143 10.89 -9.33 -0.64
N ALA A 144 9.65 -8.88 -0.48
CA ALA A 144 8.61 -9.09 -1.48
C ALA A 144 8.95 -8.37 -2.80
N GLN A 145 9.41 -7.11 -2.73
CA GLN A 145 9.79 -6.35 -3.92
C GLN A 145 10.96 -6.97 -4.70
N VAL A 146 12.02 -7.38 -3.99
CA VAL A 146 13.23 -7.92 -4.66
C VAL A 146 12.98 -9.29 -5.27
N THR A 147 12.08 -10.09 -4.70
CA THR A 147 11.78 -11.44 -5.20
C THR A 147 10.74 -11.48 -6.31
N ALA A 148 9.98 -10.40 -6.49
CA ALA A 148 8.87 -10.32 -7.47
C ALA A 148 9.18 -9.41 -8.67
N ALA A 149 10.45 -9.23 -9.01
CA ALA A 149 10.96 -8.43 -10.13
C ALA A 149 10.72 -6.89 -10.01
N ALA A 150 10.07 -6.40 -8.97
CA ALA A 150 9.87 -4.96 -8.79
C ALA A 150 11.22 -4.22 -8.67
N ALA A 151 12.06 -4.62 -7.73
CA ALA A 151 13.35 -3.96 -7.51
C ALA A 151 14.35 -4.20 -8.65
N SER A 152 14.34 -5.36 -9.31
CA SER A 152 15.28 -5.65 -10.41
C SER A 152 15.06 -4.76 -11.64
N THR A 153 13.84 -4.24 -11.81
CA THR A 153 13.45 -3.38 -12.93
C THR A 153 13.32 -1.90 -12.53
N THR A 154 13.54 -1.57 -11.26
CA THR A 154 13.50 -0.21 -10.71
C THR A 154 14.91 0.29 -10.40
N GLY A 155 15.17 1.58 -10.62
CA GLY A 155 16.45 2.25 -10.35
C GLY A 155 17.20 2.66 -11.60
N TRP A 156 18.36 3.29 -11.38
CA TRP A 156 19.26 3.70 -12.44
C TRP A 156 20.08 2.52 -12.95
N PHE A 157 20.61 2.65 -14.16
CA PHE A 157 21.29 1.60 -14.91
C PHE A 157 22.77 1.93 -15.18
N GLU A 158 23.31 3.01 -14.63
CA GLU A 158 24.68 3.48 -14.85
C GLU A 158 25.42 3.80 -13.55
N GLY A 159 26.75 3.66 -13.58
CA GLY A 159 27.65 4.04 -12.49
C GLY A 159 27.41 3.26 -11.20
N GLU A 160 27.74 3.87 -10.10
CA GLU A 160 27.58 3.30 -8.74
C GLU A 160 26.11 3.06 -8.35
N TYR A 161 25.15 3.71 -9.02
CA TYR A 161 23.72 3.56 -8.81
C TYR A 161 23.09 2.42 -9.64
N ASN A 162 23.89 1.66 -10.37
CA ASN A 162 23.42 0.49 -11.12
C ASN A 162 23.15 -0.71 -10.21
N ILE A 163 22.30 -0.53 -9.22
CA ILE A 163 21.85 -1.56 -8.27
C ILE A 163 20.33 -1.68 -8.30
N PRO A 164 19.76 -2.87 -8.07
CA PRO A 164 18.33 -3.03 -7.88
C PRO A 164 17.82 -2.13 -6.75
N THR A 165 16.77 -1.36 -7.00
CA THR A 165 16.24 -0.38 -6.08
C THR A 165 14.77 -0.68 -5.78
N GLN A 166 14.41 -0.68 -4.51
CA GLN A 166 13.01 -0.80 -4.11
C GLN A 166 12.27 0.53 -4.24
N SER A 167 10.97 0.48 -4.48
CA SER A 167 10.08 1.63 -4.39
C SER A 167 9.90 2.05 -2.92
N GLY A 168 9.75 3.35 -2.66
CA GLY A 168 9.35 3.86 -1.35
C GLY A 168 7.87 3.60 -1.03
N ALA A 169 7.05 3.24 -2.01
CA ALA A 169 5.66 2.82 -1.77
C ALA A 169 5.61 1.36 -1.29
N ALA A 170 4.69 1.06 -0.38
CA ALA A 170 4.53 -0.25 0.24
C ALA A 170 3.87 -1.27 -0.72
N LEU A 171 4.61 -1.68 -1.75
CA LEU A 171 4.16 -2.64 -2.76
C LEU A 171 4.00 -4.06 -2.20
N GLY A 172 4.86 -4.44 -1.25
CA GLY A 172 4.82 -5.73 -0.58
C GLY A 172 3.81 -5.79 0.56
N ASP A 173 3.63 -4.71 1.28
CA ASP A 173 2.76 -4.67 2.46
C ASP A 173 1.35 -4.17 2.13
N SER A 174 1.14 -2.84 2.06
CA SER A 174 -0.20 -2.27 1.92
C SER A 174 -0.93 -2.73 0.66
N ASN A 175 -0.21 -2.86 -0.47
CA ASN A 175 -0.79 -3.41 -1.69
C ASN A 175 -1.22 -4.88 -1.52
N THR A 176 -0.49 -5.68 -0.75
CA THR A 176 -0.92 -7.05 -0.41
C THR A 176 -2.19 -7.05 0.43
N GLY A 177 -2.30 -6.13 1.39
CA GLY A 177 -3.52 -5.91 2.16
C GLY A 177 -4.72 -5.58 1.28
N MET A 178 -4.53 -4.72 0.27
CA MET A 178 -5.59 -4.39 -0.70
C MET A 178 -5.99 -5.60 -1.58
N HIS A 179 -5.03 -6.44 -1.99
CA HIS A 179 -5.33 -7.67 -2.73
C HIS A 179 -6.10 -8.68 -1.86
N LEU A 180 -5.73 -8.83 -0.58
CA LEU A 180 -6.50 -9.67 0.34
C LEU A 180 -7.91 -9.12 0.53
N LEU A 181 -8.08 -7.80 0.70
CA LEU A 181 -9.39 -7.16 0.80
C LEU A 181 -10.30 -7.52 -0.39
N ILE A 182 -9.79 -7.44 -1.62
CA ILE A 182 -10.54 -7.83 -2.82
C ILE A 182 -10.99 -9.29 -2.71
N GLY A 183 -10.11 -10.19 -2.29
CA GLY A 183 -10.43 -11.60 -2.07
C GLY A 183 -11.51 -11.82 -1.02
N LEU A 184 -11.43 -11.09 0.11
CA LEU A 184 -12.41 -11.18 1.20
C LEU A 184 -13.78 -10.66 0.78
N LEU A 185 -13.84 -9.54 0.06
CA LEU A 185 -15.11 -9.00 -0.47
C LEU A 185 -15.74 -9.94 -1.50
N ALA A 186 -14.93 -10.55 -2.37
CA ALA A 186 -15.39 -11.58 -3.31
C ALA A 186 -15.92 -12.82 -2.57
N ALA A 187 -15.25 -13.24 -1.50
CA ALA A 187 -15.68 -14.36 -0.67
C ALA A 187 -16.99 -14.05 0.08
N LEU A 188 -17.18 -12.81 0.58
CA LEU A 188 -18.46 -12.38 1.15
C LEU A 188 -19.59 -12.48 0.12
N ALA A 189 -19.37 -11.97 -1.09
CA ALA A 189 -20.37 -12.06 -2.17
C ALA A 189 -20.66 -13.49 -2.61
N GLN A 190 -19.67 -14.40 -2.54
CA GLN A 190 -19.86 -15.83 -2.79
C GLN A 190 -20.64 -16.48 -1.67
N ARG A 191 -20.32 -16.18 -0.41
CA ARG A 191 -21.00 -16.71 0.77
C ARG A 191 -22.50 -16.42 0.79
N GLU A 192 -22.91 -15.24 0.33
CA GLU A 192 -24.36 -14.89 0.18
C GLU A 192 -25.12 -15.87 -0.73
N LYS A 193 -24.41 -16.50 -1.66
CA LYS A 193 -25.00 -17.48 -2.61
C LYS A 193 -24.89 -18.92 -2.13
N THR A 194 -23.80 -19.27 -1.46
CA THR A 194 -23.47 -20.63 -1.07
C THR A 194 -23.83 -20.97 0.36
N GLY A 195 -23.89 -19.97 1.23
CA GLY A 195 -24.04 -20.12 2.67
C GLY A 195 -22.74 -20.55 3.39
N GLU A 196 -21.63 -20.69 2.66
CA GLU A 196 -20.36 -21.20 3.20
C GLU A 196 -19.24 -20.18 3.05
N GLY A 197 -18.37 -20.11 4.06
CA GLY A 197 -17.11 -19.39 4.03
C GLY A 197 -16.03 -20.15 3.25
N CYS A 198 -14.89 -19.50 3.04
CA CYS A 198 -13.77 -20.12 2.33
C CYS A 198 -12.42 -19.62 2.85
N TYR A 199 -11.35 -20.29 2.39
CA TYR A 199 -9.98 -19.88 2.66
C TYR A 199 -9.49 -18.95 1.56
N VAL A 200 -9.11 -17.73 1.94
CA VAL A 200 -8.55 -16.71 1.04
C VAL A 200 -7.08 -16.53 1.37
N TYR A 201 -6.24 -17.04 0.50
CA TYR A 201 -4.78 -16.95 0.65
C TYR A 201 -4.20 -15.88 -0.25
N GLN A 202 -3.37 -15.00 0.31
CA GLN A 202 -2.61 -14.01 -0.42
C GLN A 202 -1.13 -14.08 -0.05
N SER A 203 -0.22 -13.93 -1.03
CA SER A 203 1.20 -13.75 -0.72
C SER A 203 1.70 -12.37 -1.14
N MET A 204 2.64 -11.82 -0.38
CA MET A 204 3.29 -10.54 -0.67
C MET A 204 4.01 -10.60 -2.02
N HIS A 205 4.67 -11.71 -2.32
CA HIS A 205 5.29 -11.96 -3.62
C HIS A 205 4.29 -11.85 -4.77
N ASN A 206 3.12 -12.51 -4.68
CA ASN A 206 2.11 -12.47 -5.75
C ASN A 206 1.52 -11.09 -5.94
N ALA A 207 1.31 -10.34 -4.85
CA ALA A 207 0.82 -8.97 -4.91
C ALA A 207 1.82 -8.06 -5.64
N CYS A 208 3.12 -8.13 -5.31
CA CYS A 208 4.15 -7.39 -6.01
C CYS A 208 4.25 -7.78 -7.49
N LEU A 209 4.26 -9.09 -7.78
CA LEU A 209 4.36 -9.60 -9.14
C LEU A 209 3.17 -9.15 -10.01
N ASN A 210 1.97 -9.10 -9.42
CA ASN A 210 0.78 -8.60 -10.12
C ASN A 210 0.92 -7.13 -10.56
N LEU A 211 1.66 -6.31 -9.83
CA LEU A 211 1.97 -4.93 -10.23
C LEU A 211 3.05 -4.85 -11.32
N CYS A 212 3.87 -5.88 -11.46
CA CYS A 212 4.94 -5.94 -12.45
C CYS A 212 4.49 -6.42 -13.86
N ARG A 213 3.19 -6.39 -14.17
CA ARG A 213 2.64 -6.91 -15.45
C ARG A 213 3.25 -6.27 -16.69
N ILE A 214 3.59 -4.99 -16.65
CA ILE A 214 4.27 -4.33 -17.79
C ILE A 214 5.67 -4.91 -17.97
N LYS A 215 6.39 -5.19 -16.90
CA LYS A 215 7.74 -5.77 -16.98
C LYS A 215 7.73 -7.24 -17.41
N THR A 216 6.72 -8.00 -16.98
CA THR A 216 6.53 -9.37 -17.50
C THR A 216 6.14 -9.37 -18.99
N ARG A 217 5.33 -8.41 -19.45
CA ARG A 217 5.07 -8.20 -20.87
C ARG A 217 6.36 -7.90 -21.64
N ASP A 218 7.20 -7.00 -21.12
CA ASP A 218 8.47 -6.64 -21.74
C ASP A 218 9.38 -7.88 -21.84
N GLN A 219 9.45 -8.72 -20.80
CA GLN A 219 10.21 -9.96 -20.84
C GLN A 219 9.68 -10.93 -21.90
N LEU A 220 8.36 -11.12 -21.99
CA LEU A 220 7.76 -11.97 -23.01
C LEU A 220 8.06 -11.46 -24.44
N THR A 221 8.09 -10.15 -24.63
CA THR A 221 8.46 -9.52 -25.90
C THR A 221 9.94 -9.74 -26.20
N LEU A 222 10.82 -9.52 -25.21
CA LEU A 222 12.26 -9.76 -25.33
C LEU A 222 12.55 -11.21 -25.72
N ASP A 223 11.95 -12.17 -25.03
CA ASP A 223 12.10 -13.60 -25.28
C ASP A 223 11.66 -13.98 -26.71
N LYS A 224 10.71 -13.22 -27.27
CA LYS A 224 10.15 -13.52 -28.60
C LYS A 224 10.96 -12.91 -29.75
N ILE A 225 11.45 -11.67 -29.60
CA ILE A 225 12.09 -10.94 -30.72
C ILE A 225 13.55 -10.56 -30.45
N GLY A 226 14.07 -10.76 -29.23
CA GLY A 226 15.48 -10.59 -28.87
C GLY A 226 15.92 -9.12 -28.68
N TYR A 227 15.00 -8.15 -28.66
CA TYR A 227 15.32 -6.74 -28.43
C TYR A 227 14.13 -5.93 -27.95
N LEU A 228 14.40 -4.79 -27.29
CA LEU A 228 13.38 -3.80 -26.88
C LEU A 228 13.94 -2.39 -27.10
N THR A 229 13.21 -1.52 -27.77
CA THR A 229 13.67 -0.18 -28.16
C THR A 229 13.35 0.92 -27.18
N GLN A 230 12.52 0.67 -26.15
CA GLN A 230 12.08 1.69 -25.20
C GLN A 230 13.17 2.13 -24.19
N PHE A 231 14.28 1.44 -24.10
CA PHE A 231 15.38 1.75 -23.17
C PHE A 231 16.43 2.63 -23.84
N PRO A 232 16.52 3.95 -23.53
CA PRO A 232 17.42 4.87 -24.22
C PRO A 232 18.91 4.58 -24.00
N GLN A 233 19.27 3.88 -22.94
CA GLN A 233 20.63 3.42 -22.67
C GLN A 233 21.12 2.30 -23.61
N TYR A 234 20.20 1.68 -24.34
CA TYR A 234 20.48 0.63 -25.34
C TYR A 234 19.88 1.03 -26.68
N PRO A 235 20.58 1.87 -27.47
CA PRO A 235 20.04 2.43 -28.73
C PRO A 235 19.65 1.39 -29.76
N ASP A 236 20.34 0.24 -29.78
CA ASP A 236 20.03 -0.90 -30.64
C ASP A 236 18.99 -1.87 -30.05
N GLY A 237 18.52 -1.57 -28.83
CA GLY A 237 17.55 -2.39 -28.12
C GLY A 237 18.10 -3.72 -27.60
N LYS A 238 19.41 -3.97 -27.66
CA LYS A 238 20.04 -5.22 -27.24
C LYS A 238 20.76 -5.06 -25.91
N PHE A 239 20.39 -5.86 -24.91
CA PHE A 239 20.92 -5.79 -23.56
C PHE A 239 20.95 -7.15 -22.83
N GLY A 240 20.87 -8.27 -23.56
CA GLY A 240 20.83 -9.62 -23.00
C GLY A 240 19.42 -10.15 -22.77
N ASP A 241 19.27 -11.12 -21.86
CA ASP A 241 18.06 -11.95 -21.73
C ASP A 241 17.09 -11.43 -20.64
N CYS A 242 17.38 -10.32 -19.96
CA CYS A 242 16.58 -9.81 -18.87
C CYS A 242 16.19 -8.36 -19.09
N VAL A 243 14.95 -8.01 -18.79
CA VAL A 243 14.47 -6.62 -18.82
C VAL A 243 15.31 -5.76 -17.86
N PRO A 244 15.94 -4.68 -18.36
CA PRO A 244 16.81 -3.84 -17.54
C PRO A 244 16.02 -2.90 -16.64
N ARG A 245 16.74 -2.25 -15.71
CA ARG A 245 16.21 -1.14 -14.92
C ARG A 245 15.79 0.01 -15.82
N SER A 246 14.69 0.63 -15.49
CA SER A 246 14.02 1.61 -16.36
C SER A 246 14.54 3.04 -16.18
N GLY A 247 15.23 3.37 -15.08
CA GLY A 247 15.47 4.77 -14.75
C GLY A 247 14.14 5.55 -14.71
N ASN A 248 14.08 6.64 -15.46
CA ASN A 248 12.86 7.44 -15.62
C ASN A 248 12.08 7.14 -16.91
N THR A 249 12.39 6.03 -17.61
CA THR A 249 11.63 5.67 -18.82
C THR A 249 10.28 5.08 -18.45
N GLU A 250 9.25 5.48 -19.19
CA GLU A 250 7.95 4.81 -19.15
C GLU A 250 8.05 3.45 -19.85
N GLY A 251 7.71 2.38 -19.13
CA GLY A 251 7.80 1.01 -19.65
C GLY A 251 6.83 0.66 -20.79
N GLY A 252 6.02 1.61 -21.23
CA GLY A 252 4.98 1.43 -22.26
C GLY A 252 5.41 1.75 -23.69
N GLY A 253 6.64 2.18 -23.90
CA GLY A 253 7.10 2.64 -25.22
C GLY A 253 6.61 4.03 -25.60
N VAL A 254 6.20 4.85 -24.65
CA VAL A 254 5.92 6.28 -24.79
C VAL A 254 7.16 7.10 -24.42
N LEU A 255 7.30 8.27 -25.03
CA LEU A 255 8.34 9.23 -24.69
C LEU A 255 7.96 9.90 -23.37
N GLY A 256 8.38 9.34 -22.25
CA GLY A 256 8.17 9.89 -20.92
C GLY A 256 9.50 10.05 -20.18
N TRP A 257 9.67 11.19 -19.51
CA TRP A 257 10.88 11.47 -18.76
C TRP A 257 10.65 12.48 -17.62
N THR A 258 11.53 12.43 -16.62
CA THR A 258 11.57 13.42 -15.52
C THR A 258 12.56 14.53 -15.87
N TYR A 259 12.10 15.77 -15.86
CA TYR A 259 12.91 16.93 -16.20
C TYR A 259 13.14 17.83 -14.98
N LYS A 260 14.37 18.33 -14.84
CA LYS A 260 14.72 19.28 -13.80
C LYS A 260 14.14 20.66 -14.13
N CYS A 261 13.60 21.32 -13.12
CA CYS A 261 13.05 22.68 -13.15
C CYS A 261 13.87 23.60 -12.25
N LYS A 262 13.67 24.92 -12.36
CA LYS A 262 14.20 25.86 -11.35
C LYS A 262 13.46 25.67 -10.02
N PRO A 263 14.08 25.98 -8.87
CA PRO A 263 13.44 25.92 -7.58
C PRO A 263 12.14 26.74 -7.54
N ALA A 264 11.08 26.12 -6.99
CA ALA A 264 9.80 26.80 -6.79
C ALA A 264 9.73 27.54 -5.46
N GLY A 265 10.69 27.33 -4.56
CA GLY A 265 10.67 27.83 -3.19
C GLY A 265 9.82 26.93 -2.27
N GLY A 266 9.52 27.40 -1.07
CA GLY A 266 8.70 26.68 -0.12
C GLY A 266 9.42 25.49 0.54
N TYR A 267 8.94 24.29 0.29
CA TYR A 267 9.46 23.05 0.91
C TYR A 267 10.67 22.45 0.19
N ASP A 268 11.02 22.96 -0.99
CA ASP A 268 12.16 22.45 -1.76
C ASP A 268 13.47 22.99 -1.19
N THR A 269 14.28 22.11 -0.62
CA THR A 269 15.63 22.41 -0.13
C THR A 269 16.68 21.79 -1.04
N GLU A 270 17.94 22.25 -0.92
CA GLU A 270 19.06 21.66 -1.67
C GLU A 270 19.27 20.17 -1.34
N LEU A 271 18.98 19.78 -0.09
CA LEU A 271 19.15 18.39 0.37
C LEU A 271 18.03 17.46 -0.11
N ASN A 272 16.85 17.99 -0.40
CA ASN A 272 15.68 17.19 -0.74
C ASN A 272 14.84 17.91 -1.81
N ALA A 273 15.52 18.30 -2.89
CA ALA A 273 14.89 19.05 -3.96
C ALA A 273 14.00 18.15 -4.82
N ASN A 274 12.70 18.49 -4.86
CA ASN A 274 11.71 17.88 -5.76
C ASN A 274 11.35 18.86 -6.91
N ASN A 275 12.33 19.64 -7.37
CA ASN A 275 12.19 20.58 -8.47
C ASN A 275 12.23 19.85 -9.82
N PHE A 276 11.31 18.94 -10.00
CA PHE A 276 11.18 18.11 -11.20
C PHE A 276 9.74 18.05 -11.68
N VAL A 277 9.58 17.79 -12.96
CA VAL A 277 8.30 17.53 -13.61
C VAL A 277 8.42 16.27 -14.45
N TYR A 278 7.38 15.44 -14.45
CA TYR A 278 7.29 14.31 -15.39
C TYR A 278 6.42 14.71 -16.57
N ILE A 279 6.92 14.53 -17.78
CA ILE A 279 6.20 14.86 -19.02
C ILE A 279 6.10 13.59 -19.86
N ILE A 280 4.90 13.26 -20.34
CA ILE A 280 4.66 12.17 -21.26
C ILE A 280 4.34 12.74 -22.64
N LEU A 281 5.21 12.45 -23.61
CA LEU A 281 4.93 12.68 -25.01
C LEU A 281 4.47 11.38 -25.64
N GLN A 282 3.19 11.24 -25.90
CA GLN A 282 2.66 10.06 -26.56
C GLN A 282 3.27 9.91 -27.96
N ARG A 283 3.33 8.69 -28.45
CA ARG A 283 3.78 8.41 -29.82
C ARG A 283 2.81 8.91 -30.89
N GLY A 284 1.58 9.26 -30.51
CA GLY A 284 0.57 9.84 -31.40
C GLY A 284 0.99 11.20 -31.90
N ALA A 285 0.72 11.46 -33.20
CA ALA A 285 1.07 12.72 -33.83
C ALA A 285 0.45 13.94 -33.14
N LYS A 286 -0.79 13.82 -32.65
CA LYS A 286 -1.52 14.91 -32.03
C LYS A 286 -0.90 15.37 -30.70
N ASP A 287 -0.51 14.44 -29.83
CA ASP A 287 0.03 14.80 -28.51
C ASP A 287 1.41 15.44 -28.63
N PHE A 288 2.22 14.94 -29.55
CA PHE A 288 3.52 15.54 -29.88
C PHE A 288 3.37 16.93 -30.48
N GLU A 289 2.41 17.13 -31.37
CA GLU A 289 2.11 18.44 -31.96
C GLU A 289 1.67 19.46 -30.89
N LEU A 290 0.79 19.08 -29.96
CA LEU A 290 0.36 19.93 -28.85
C LEU A 290 1.55 20.34 -27.97
N ALA A 291 2.41 19.38 -27.64
CA ALA A 291 3.60 19.64 -26.86
C ALA A 291 4.58 20.58 -27.57
N CYS A 292 4.84 20.35 -28.88
CA CYS A 292 5.69 21.22 -29.68
C CYS A 292 5.18 22.67 -29.71
N LYS A 293 3.88 22.86 -29.95
CA LYS A 293 3.27 24.20 -29.96
C LYS A 293 3.35 24.89 -28.60
N ALA A 294 3.09 24.16 -27.52
CA ALA A 294 3.12 24.71 -26.17
C ALA A 294 4.55 25.09 -25.71
N MET A 295 5.57 24.40 -26.21
CA MET A 295 6.97 24.66 -25.89
C MET A 295 7.68 25.59 -26.89
N GLY A 296 7.05 25.93 -28.04
CA GLY A 296 7.68 26.70 -29.11
C GLY A 296 8.67 25.87 -29.91
N PHE A 297 8.38 24.59 -30.14
CA PHE A 297 9.23 23.64 -30.88
C PHE A 297 8.58 23.18 -32.18
N GLU A 298 7.87 24.08 -32.86
CA GLU A 298 7.17 23.76 -34.15
C GLU A 298 8.13 23.31 -35.26
N ASP A 299 9.40 23.65 -35.18
CA ASP A 299 10.45 23.16 -36.06
C ASP A 299 10.55 21.62 -36.05
N TRP A 300 10.20 20.96 -34.92
CA TRP A 300 10.20 19.50 -34.83
C TRP A 300 9.11 18.83 -35.69
N LEU A 301 8.02 19.56 -35.99
CA LEU A 301 6.91 19.00 -36.77
C LEU A 301 7.25 18.75 -38.22
N THR A 302 8.23 19.47 -38.75
CA THR A 302 8.69 19.36 -40.15
C THR A 302 10.07 18.73 -40.26
N ASN A 303 10.82 18.63 -39.18
CA ASN A 303 12.17 18.04 -39.19
C ASN A 303 12.10 16.51 -39.35
N PRO A 304 12.75 15.90 -40.34
CA PRO A 304 12.77 14.45 -40.55
C PRO A 304 13.23 13.64 -39.35
N ASP A 305 14.06 14.22 -38.46
CA ASP A 305 14.56 13.53 -37.26
C ASP A 305 13.50 13.41 -36.15
N PHE A 306 12.38 14.14 -36.22
CA PHE A 306 11.35 14.18 -35.18
C PHE A 306 9.91 14.05 -35.68
N ASN A 307 9.64 14.19 -36.96
CA ASN A 307 8.29 14.25 -37.53
C ASN A 307 7.55 12.91 -37.59
N THR A 308 8.22 11.79 -37.36
CA THR A 308 7.62 10.45 -37.28
C THR A 308 7.89 9.80 -35.91
N ALA A 309 7.07 8.82 -35.55
CA ALA A 309 7.27 8.08 -34.30
C ALA A 309 8.62 7.35 -34.23
N ASP A 310 9.00 6.71 -35.36
CA ASP A 310 10.27 5.97 -35.46
C ASP A 310 11.48 6.92 -35.43
N ALA A 311 11.37 8.10 -36.03
CA ALA A 311 12.41 9.12 -35.96
C ALA A 311 12.58 9.62 -34.54
N ARG A 312 11.48 9.90 -33.82
CA ARG A 312 11.52 10.29 -32.43
C ARG A 312 12.15 9.23 -31.50
N ASP A 313 11.86 7.96 -31.73
CA ASP A 313 12.50 6.88 -30.99
C ASP A 313 14.02 6.85 -31.15
N LYS A 314 14.50 7.07 -32.38
CA LYS A 314 15.93 7.13 -32.70
C LYS A 314 16.62 8.35 -32.07
N HIS A 315 15.93 9.48 -32.02
CA HIS A 315 16.47 10.74 -31.55
C HIS A 315 15.95 11.18 -30.15
N LYS A 316 15.44 10.26 -29.36
CA LYS A 316 14.83 10.56 -28.04
C LYS A 316 15.76 11.30 -27.09
N GLN A 317 17.07 11.08 -27.15
CA GLN A 317 18.04 11.81 -26.33
C GLN A 317 18.05 13.31 -26.65
N ALA A 318 18.02 13.67 -27.94
CA ALA A 318 17.96 15.06 -28.35
C ALA A 318 16.64 15.73 -27.90
N ILE A 319 15.53 14.97 -27.95
CA ILE A 319 14.24 15.42 -27.44
C ILE A 319 14.33 15.70 -25.92
N TYR A 320 14.84 14.76 -25.15
CA TYR A 320 14.99 14.91 -23.69
C TYR A 320 15.90 16.07 -23.33
N GLN A 321 17.00 16.24 -24.04
CA GLN A 321 17.93 17.34 -23.80
C GLN A 321 17.29 18.72 -24.06
N ARG A 322 16.58 18.91 -25.18
CA ARG A 322 15.95 20.19 -25.52
C ARG A 322 14.79 20.53 -24.57
N ILE A 323 13.98 19.54 -24.19
CA ILE A 323 12.93 19.74 -23.20
C ILE A 323 13.55 20.09 -21.86
N GLY A 324 14.62 19.41 -21.43
CA GLY A 324 15.35 19.73 -20.20
C GLY A 324 15.88 21.16 -20.17
N GLN A 325 16.36 21.67 -21.29
CA GLN A 325 16.75 23.10 -21.41
C GLN A 325 15.56 24.04 -21.26
N TRP A 326 14.41 23.69 -21.86
CA TRP A 326 13.20 24.50 -21.79
C TRP A 326 12.57 24.50 -20.37
N THR A 327 12.67 23.40 -19.63
CA THR A 327 12.14 23.33 -18.25
C THR A 327 13.05 23.99 -17.22
N ALA A 328 14.36 24.13 -17.49
CA ALA A 328 15.36 24.58 -16.54
C ALA A 328 15.16 26.00 -15.99
N ASP A 329 14.51 26.88 -16.76
CA ASP A 329 14.20 28.25 -16.38
C ASP A 329 12.79 28.45 -15.82
N LYS A 330 12.02 27.39 -15.67
CA LYS A 330 10.64 27.36 -15.18
C LYS A 330 10.52 26.51 -13.93
N THR A 331 9.58 26.87 -13.07
CA THR A 331 9.19 26.01 -11.94
C THR A 331 8.39 24.81 -12.43
N LYS A 332 8.36 23.73 -11.64
CA LYS A 332 7.52 22.55 -11.92
C LYS A 332 6.04 22.91 -12.11
N TYR A 333 5.55 23.93 -11.41
CA TYR A 333 4.17 24.40 -11.52
C TYR A 333 3.91 25.18 -12.81
N GLU A 334 4.85 26.07 -13.22
CA GLU A 334 4.76 26.75 -14.50
C GLU A 334 4.74 25.79 -15.68
N VAL A 335 5.62 24.77 -15.66
CA VAL A 335 5.65 23.73 -16.70
C VAL A 335 4.33 22.96 -16.72
N THR A 336 3.82 22.55 -15.54
CA THR A 336 2.56 21.83 -15.43
C THR A 336 1.38 22.64 -15.94
N ASP A 337 1.33 23.93 -15.63
CA ASP A 337 0.27 24.81 -16.11
C ASP A 337 0.30 25.00 -17.63
N ILE A 338 1.47 25.25 -18.21
CA ILE A 338 1.65 25.45 -19.67
C ILE A 338 1.24 24.19 -20.43
N LEU A 339 1.80 23.05 -20.07
CA LEU A 339 1.59 21.80 -20.81
C LEU A 339 0.22 21.18 -20.50
N GLY A 340 -0.26 21.26 -19.26
CA GLY A 340 -1.57 20.79 -18.88
C GLY A 340 -2.71 21.51 -19.59
N LYS A 341 -2.63 22.84 -19.72
CA LYS A 341 -3.59 23.65 -20.50
C LYS A 341 -3.57 23.29 -21.99
N ALA A 342 -2.42 22.86 -22.49
CA ALA A 342 -2.30 22.37 -23.87
C ALA A 342 -2.81 20.92 -24.08
N GLY A 343 -3.18 20.24 -23.00
CA GLY A 343 -3.65 18.84 -23.05
C GLY A 343 -2.52 17.80 -23.10
N VAL A 344 -1.30 18.17 -22.75
CA VAL A 344 -0.15 17.27 -22.66
C VAL A 344 -0.13 16.64 -21.27
N PRO A 345 -0.04 15.29 -21.13
CA PRO A 345 0.11 14.63 -19.83
C PRO A 345 1.39 15.08 -19.13
N VAL A 346 1.24 15.72 -17.99
CA VAL A 346 2.33 16.32 -17.22
C VAL A 346 1.96 16.34 -15.73
N GLY A 347 2.96 16.21 -14.86
CA GLY A 347 2.73 16.34 -13.42
C GLY A 347 4.00 16.78 -12.68
N PRO A 348 3.86 17.67 -11.66
CA PRO A 348 4.97 18.07 -10.82
C PRO A 348 5.36 16.93 -9.88
N VAL A 349 6.65 16.76 -9.59
CA VAL A 349 7.09 15.87 -8.51
C VAL A 349 6.82 16.58 -7.19
N LEU A 350 5.85 16.08 -6.43
CA LEU A 350 5.46 16.64 -5.15
C LEU A 350 6.17 15.91 -4.00
N SER A 351 6.67 16.68 -3.04
CA SER A 351 7.14 16.15 -1.77
C SER A 351 5.96 15.70 -0.91
N THR A 352 6.22 14.83 0.07
CA THR A 352 5.20 14.43 1.06
C THR A 352 4.63 15.65 1.80
N LYS A 353 5.44 16.69 2.04
CA LYS A 353 4.98 17.91 2.67
C LYS A 353 4.00 18.69 1.80
N GLU A 354 4.29 18.82 0.50
CA GLU A 354 3.37 19.46 -0.45
C GLU A 354 2.05 18.72 -0.53
N VAL A 355 2.09 17.37 -0.65
CA VAL A 355 0.88 16.54 -0.66
C VAL A 355 0.08 16.74 0.63
N MET A 356 0.71 16.65 1.80
CA MET A 356 0.00 16.76 3.09
C MET A 356 -0.56 18.16 3.39
N THR A 357 -0.11 19.19 2.68
CA THR A 357 -0.60 20.57 2.84
C THR A 357 -1.51 21.04 1.70
N ASP A 358 -1.80 20.19 0.73
CA ASP A 358 -2.72 20.47 -0.36
C ASP A 358 -4.17 20.41 0.13
N GLU A 359 -4.80 21.56 0.31
CA GLU A 359 -6.17 21.69 0.81
C GLU A 359 -7.19 20.95 -0.08
N SER A 360 -6.94 20.87 -1.38
CA SER A 360 -7.86 20.20 -2.31
C SER A 360 -7.99 18.70 -2.06
N LEU A 361 -7.00 18.06 -1.43
CA LEU A 361 -7.02 16.63 -1.12
C LEU A 361 -7.91 16.29 0.09
N TYR A 362 -8.26 17.29 0.91
CA TYR A 362 -9.17 17.10 2.04
C TYR A 362 -10.63 17.08 1.61
N ASP A 363 -11.00 17.87 0.61
CA ASP A 363 -12.37 17.92 0.10
C ASP A 363 -12.86 16.57 -0.45
N GLY A 364 -11.95 15.79 -1.04
CA GLY A 364 -12.23 14.46 -1.58
C GLY A 364 -12.01 13.29 -0.60
N ASN A 365 -11.71 13.56 0.66
CA ASN A 365 -11.28 12.56 1.66
C ASN A 365 -10.05 11.74 1.25
N THR A 366 -9.22 12.27 0.33
CA THR A 366 -7.93 11.65 0.00
C THR A 366 -6.97 11.77 1.18
N LEU A 367 -6.96 12.94 1.83
CA LEU A 367 -6.38 13.17 3.15
C LEU A 367 -7.49 13.42 4.15
N VAL A 368 -7.33 12.89 5.33
CA VAL A 368 -8.29 13.03 6.42
C VAL A 368 -7.60 13.41 7.72
N LYS A 369 -8.31 14.13 8.54
CA LYS A 369 -7.89 14.50 9.89
C LYS A 369 -8.57 13.56 10.87
N ILE A 370 -7.77 12.91 11.71
CA ILE A 370 -8.25 12.05 12.78
C ILE A 370 -7.88 12.69 14.12
N ASN A 371 -8.87 12.92 14.96
CA ASN A 371 -8.63 13.34 16.32
C ASN A 371 -8.40 12.11 17.20
N GLN A 372 -7.15 11.84 17.53
CA GLN A 372 -6.76 10.75 18.43
C GLN A 372 -7.05 11.08 19.90
N GLY A 373 -7.25 12.37 20.22
CA GLY A 373 -7.36 12.83 21.59
C GLY A 373 -6.02 12.90 22.36
N GLY A 374 -6.09 13.25 23.63
CA GLY A 374 -4.91 13.33 24.50
C GLY A 374 -3.80 14.23 23.94
N GLU A 375 -2.56 13.85 24.19
CA GLU A 375 -1.37 14.58 23.76
C GLU A 375 -1.08 14.47 22.26
N ILE A 376 -1.58 13.42 21.59
CA ILE A 376 -1.44 13.26 20.13
C ILE A 376 -2.29 14.30 19.39
N GLY A 377 -3.49 14.58 19.89
CA GLY A 377 -4.41 15.52 19.30
C GLY A 377 -4.89 15.09 17.89
N GLU A 378 -4.97 16.03 16.97
CA GLU A 378 -5.34 15.80 15.58
C GLU A 378 -4.10 15.49 14.72
N TYR A 379 -4.19 14.44 13.89
CA TYR A 379 -3.17 14.12 12.90
C TYR A 379 -3.79 13.87 11.51
N VAL A 380 -2.97 14.07 10.48
CA VAL A 380 -3.36 13.86 9.08
C VAL A 380 -2.89 12.49 8.61
N THR A 381 -3.75 11.80 7.90
CA THR A 381 -3.43 10.53 7.23
C THR A 381 -4.18 10.40 5.91
N VAL A 382 -3.84 9.36 5.14
CA VAL A 382 -4.61 9.01 3.94
C VAL A 382 -5.98 8.46 4.34
N GLY A 383 -7.02 8.86 3.61
CA GLY A 383 -8.36 8.32 3.75
C GLY A 383 -8.61 7.08 2.88
N CYS A 384 -9.86 6.67 2.81
CA CYS A 384 -10.30 5.60 1.92
C CYS A 384 -10.03 6.00 0.46
N PRO A 385 -9.30 5.18 -0.33
CA PRO A 385 -8.80 5.59 -1.64
C PRO A 385 -9.85 5.59 -2.75
N PHE A 386 -11.09 5.28 -2.45
CA PHE A 386 -12.21 5.31 -3.40
C PHE A 386 -13.45 5.96 -2.78
N THR A 387 -14.29 6.51 -3.63
CA THR A 387 -15.54 7.18 -3.26
C THR A 387 -16.73 6.35 -3.72
N MET A 388 -17.72 6.19 -2.85
CA MET A 388 -19.01 5.59 -3.17
C MET A 388 -20.09 6.70 -3.18
N SER A 389 -20.99 6.66 -4.16
CA SER A 389 -22.04 7.67 -4.29
C SER A 389 -23.05 7.68 -3.13
N ASN A 390 -23.15 6.59 -2.39
CA ASN A 390 -24.12 6.35 -1.33
C ASN A 390 -23.50 6.07 0.05
N TYR A 391 -22.19 6.20 0.20
CA TYR A 391 -21.49 5.98 1.46
C TYR A 391 -20.21 6.81 1.54
N GLN A 392 -19.98 7.40 2.69
CA GLN A 392 -18.71 8.03 3.04
C GLN A 392 -18.21 7.43 4.36
N PRO A 393 -16.95 6.95 4.41
CA PRO A 393 -16.36 6.46 5.64
C PRO A 393 -16.29 7.55 6.72
N THR A 394 -16.47 7.15 7.97
CA THR A 394 -16.14 7.96 9.13
C THR A 394 -14.76 7.53 9.64
N TYR A 395 -13.96 8.48 10.13
CA TYR A 395 -12.60 8.24 10.58
C TYR A 395 -12.48 8.54 12.06
N GLY A 396 -12.48 7.49 12.87
CA GLY A 396 -12.31 7.55 14.32
C GLY A 396 -10.87 7.27 14.74
N PRO A 397 -10.54 7.46 16.04
CA PRO A 397 -9.22 7.15 16.56
C PRO A 397 -8.86 5.68 16.45
N ALA A 398 -7.56 5.40 16.48
CA ALA A 398 -7.07 4.05 16.72
C ALA A 398 -7.21 3.71 18.22
N PRO A 399 -7.51 2.45 18.59
CA PRO A 399 -7.74 2.09 19.96
C PRO A 399 -6.43 2.10 20.78
N GLU A 400 -6.51 2.48 22.05
CA GLU A 400 -5.44 2.18 23.00
C GLU A 400 -5.33 0.66 23.20
N LEU A 401 -4.17 0.19 23.66
CA LEU A 401 -3.94 -1.23 23.85
C LEU A 401 -4.91 -1.83 24.88
N GLY A 402 -5.74 -2.75 24.42
CA GLY A 402 -6.71 -3.45 25.25
C GLY A 402 -7.90 -2.61 25.72
N ALA A 403 -8.11 -1.42 25.12
CA ALA A 403 -9.18 -0.52 25.55
C ALA A 403 -10.57 -1.17 25.52
N ASP A 404 -10.80 -2.09 24.61
CA ASP A 404 -12.09 -2.74 24.42
C ASP A 404 -12.16 -4.15 25.01
N THR A 405 -11.14 -4.57 25.76
CA THR A 405 -11.03 -5.95 26.28
C THR A 405 -12.25 -6.36 27.11
N ASP A 406 -12.66 -5.54 28.08
CA ASP A 406 -13.80 -5.85 28.97
C ASP A 406 -15.13 -5.86 28.21
N GLU A 407 -15.33 -4.92 27.27
CA GLU A 407 -16.51 -4.86 26.42
C GLU A 407 -16.64 -6.12 25.56
N VAL A 408 -15.56 -6.48 24.89
CA VAL A 408 -15.53 -7.67 24.00
C VAL A 408 -15.79 -8.94 24.80
N LEU A 409 -15.10 -9.14 25.93
CA LEU A 409 -15.29 -10.32 26.76
C LEU A 409 -16.71 -10.40 27.35
N THR A 410 -17.27 -9.28 27.76
CA THR A 410 -18.66 -9.23 28.23
C THR A 410 -19.63 -9.62 27.12
N SER A 411 -19.41 -9.15 25.89
CA SER A 411 -20.23 -9.53 24.72
C SER A 411 -20.17 -11.03 24.39
N LEU A 412 -19.08 -11.71 24.77
CA LEU A 412 -18.89 -13.15 24.65
C LEU A 412 -19.47 -13.97 25.83
N GLY A 413 -20.12 -13.27 26.80
CA GLY A 413 -20.80 -13.89 27.93
C GLY A 413 -19.92 -14.18 29.16
N TYR A 414 -18.72 -13.59 29.25
CA TYR A 414 -17.88 -13.70 30.42
C TYR A 414 -18.36 -12.74 31.56
N SER A 415 -18.38 -13.23 32.76
CA SER A 415 -18.69 -12.41 33.94
C SER A 415 -17.52 -11.51 34.34
N ALA A 416 -17.79 -10.45 35.10
CA ALA A 416 -16.75 -9.55 35.61
C ALA A 416 -15.67 -10.29 36.43
N ASP A 417 -16.04 -11.33 37.17
CA ASP A 417 -15.07 -12.13 37.93
C ASP A 417 -14.18 -12.99 37.01
N GLN A 418 -14.72 -13.54 35.93
CA GLN A 418 -13.95 -14.28 34.95
C GLN A 418 -12.98 -13.34 34.21
N ILE A 419 -13.40 -12.13 33.81
CA ILE A 419 -12.57 -11.12 33.20
C ILE A 419 -11.40 -10.72 34.09
N LYS A 420 -11.68 -10.45 35.36
CA LYS A 420 -10.63 -10.18 36.36
C LYS A 420 -9.65 -11.33 36.55
N ALA A 421 -10.14 -12.59 36.56
CA ALA A 421 -9.29 -13.77 36.64
C ALA A 421 -8.37 -13.91 35.42
N MET A 422 -8.87 -13.68 34.19
CA MET A 422 -8.08 -13.66 32.98
C MET A 422 -7.03 -12.54 32.97
N ALA A 423 -7.34 -11.37 33.49
CA ALA A 423 -6.36 -10.31 33.66
C ALA A 423 -5.27 -10.68 34.69
N ALA A 424 -5.67 -11.28 35.80
CA ALA A 424 -4.75 -11.66 36.89
C ALA A 424 -3.80 -12.80 36.48
N ASN A 425 -4.24 -13.75 35.61
CA ASN A 425 -3.42 -14.85 35.13
C ASN A 425 -2.61 -14.52 33.88
N GLY A 426 -2.65 -13.28 33.38
CA GLY A 426 -1.88 -12.81 32.22
C GLY A 426 -2.51 -13.11 30.86
N THR A 427 -3.71 -13.67 30.80
CA THR A 427 -4.41 -13.95 29.54
C THR A 427 -4.82 -12.65 28.82
N THR A 428 -5.25 -11.63 29.59
CA THR A 428 -5.71 -10.33 29.07
C THR A 428 -5.13 -9.16 29.86
N ALA A 429 -3.91 -9.27 30.37
CA ALA A 429 -3.31 -8.21 31.18
C ALA A 429 -3.20 -6.90 30.40
N PRO A 430 -3.60 -5.76 30.97
CA PRO A 430 -3.34 -4.45 30.38
C PRO A 430 -1.83 -4.17 30.33
N MET A 431 -1.43 -3.22 29.48
CA MET A 431 -0.04 -2.76 29.44
C MET A 431 0.35 -2.21 30.83
N PRO A 432 1.53 -2.58 31.39
CA PRO A 432 2.02 -1.98 32.61
C PRO A 432 2.05 -0.45 32.45
N LYS A 433 1.44 0.28 33.37
CA LYS A 433 1.59 1.74 33.38
C LYS A 433 3.08 2.07 33.50
N PRO A 434 3.59 3.08 32.79
CA PRO A 434 4.95 3.55 32.96
C PRO A 434 5.18 3.82 34.46
N ALA A 435 6.31 3.36 35.01
CA ALA A 435 6.69 3.70 36.36
C ALA A 435 6.68 5.23 36.49
N ALA A 436 5.91 5.75 37.40
CA ALA A 436 5.91 7.17 37.70
C ALA A 436 7.36 7.62 37.96
N LYS A 437 7.88 8.55 37.16
CA LYS A 437 9.20 9.14 37.35
C LYS A 437 9.20 10.07 38.53
#